data_25867ccf98a73efbaedbbd03c0581d97
#
_entry.id   25867ccf98a73efbaedbbd03c0581d97
#
_cell.length_a   1.000
_cell.length_b   1.000
_cell.length_c   1.000
_cell.angle_alpha   90.00
_cell.angle_beta   90.00
_cell.angle_gamma   90.00
#
_symmetry.space_group_name_H-M   'P 1'
#
loop_
_entity.id
_entity.type
_entity.pdbx_description
1 polymer ?
#
loop_
_entity_poly.entity_id
_entity_poly.type
_entity_poly.pdbx_seq_one_letter_code
_entity_poly.pdbx_strand_id
1 'polypeptide(L)'
;METLLTLKDGTQVSGVLTAIPGDESDYYVLAIAGIPTRFARDNVLRVSELPPVSVRFRQMRDAVDDSDLDARVMLAEWLRERRRYELALREVDEVLKIDGAHTGARKLKSTLELQLEIEADKKARRARREGRPEATAPRPGPDEVDAGGE
;
A
#
# COMPACT_ATOMS: atom_id res chain seq x y z
N MET A 1 -1.60 9.58 -5.14
CA MET A 1 -0.79 9.73 -6.36
C MET A 1 0.68 9.78 -5.97
N GLU A 2 1.47 9.01 -6.66
CA GLU A 2 2.89 9.01 -6.36
C GLU A 2 3.61 10.20 -6.98
N THR A 3 4.54 10.76 -6.24
CA THR A 3 5.31 11.92 -6.63
C THR A 3 6.78 11.57 -6.57
N LEU A 4 7.52 12.03 -7.55
CA LEU A 4 8.96 11.88 -7.60
C LEU A 4 9.61 13.22 -7.27
N LEU A 5 10.42 13.25 -6.24
CA LEU A 5 11.23 14.42 -5.90
C LEU A 5 12.65 14.18 -6.39
N THR A 6 13.18 15.15 -7.12
CA THR A 6 14.60 15.16 -7.48
C THR A 6 15.28 16.18 -6.59
N LEU A 7 16.25 15.73 -5.82
CA LEU A 7 16.98 16.58 -4.92
C LEU A 7 18.16 17.25 -5.62
N LYS A 8 18.71 18.28 -5.00
CA LYS A 8 19.81 19.04 -5.61
C LYS A 8 21.06 18.20 -5.82
N ASP A 9 21.26 17.17 -5.03
CA ASP A 9 22.40 16.26 -5.19
C ASP A 9 22.18 15.20 -6.25
N GLY A 10 21.04 15.23 -6.95
CA GLY A 10 20.70 14.26 -7.98
C GLY A 10 19.95 13.05 -7.47
N THR A 11 19.77 12.93 -6.16
CA THR A 11 19.02 11.83 -5.58
C THR A 11 17.55 11.95 -5.94
N GLN A 12 16.93 10.82 -6.25
CA GLN A 12 15.49 10.79 -6.54
C GLN A 12 14.79 9.94 -5.49
N VAL A 13 13.70 10.47 -4.97
CA VAL A 13 12.86 9.77 -4.01
C VAL A 13 11.42 9.81 -4.47
N SER A 14 10.69 8.73 -4.25
CA SER A 14 9.29 8.66 -4.64
C SER A 14 8.42 8.25 -3.47
N GLY A 15 7.21 8.75 -3.47
CA GLY A 15 6.24 8.43 -2.43
C GLY A 15 4.95 9.19 -2.69
N VAL A 16 4.06 9.16 -1.72
CA VAL A 16 2.79 9.87 -1.83
C VAL A 16 2.93 11.25 -1.19
N LEU A 17 2.72 12.29 -1.98
CA LEU A 17 2.80 13.65 -1.48
C LEU A 17 1.60 13.91 -0.59
N THR A 18 1.85 14.16 0.70
CA THR A 18 0.79 14.40 1.68
C THR A 18 0.67 15.86 2.08
N ALA A 19 1.72 16.65 1.87
CA ALA A 19 1.68 18.09 2.13
C ALA A 19 2.57 18.81 1.15
N ILE A 20 2.03 19.88 0.58
CA ILE A 20 2.74 20.75 -0.35
C ILE A 20 3.11 22.02 0.42
N PRO A 21 4.34 22.53 0.28
CA PRO A 21 4.69 23.76 0.97
C PRO A 21 3.84 24.92 0.48
N GLY A 22 3.27 25.64 1.43
CA GLY A 22 2.67 26.94 1.16
C GLY A 22 3.65 28.04 1.54
N ASP A 23 3.13 29.24 1.70
CA ASP A 23 3.98 30.37 2.04
C ASP A 23 4.67 30.21 3.39
N GLU A 24 4.05 29.42 4.28
CA GLU A 24 4.55 29.21 5.63
C GLU A 24 5.26 27.89 5.84
N SER A 25 5.27 27.03 4.83
CA SER A 25 5.86 25.70 4.98
C SER A 25 7.09 25.56 4.11
N ASP A 26 8.17 25.16 4.73
CA ASP A 26 9.45 24.98 4.05
C ASP A 26 9.72 23.52 3.66
N TYR A 27 8.75 22.64 3.82
CA TYR A 27 8.95 21.21 3.62
C TYR A 27 7.90 20.58 2.73
N TYR A 28 8.35 19.70 1.85
CA TYR A 28 7.48 18.70 1.24
C TYR A 28 7.39 17.50 2.19
N VAL A 29 6.21 16.95 2.36
CA VAL A 29 6.04 15.74 3.16
C VAL A 29 5.61 14.62 2.23
N LEU A 30 6.48 13.64 2.11
CA LEU A 30 6.28 12.49 1.22
C LEU A 30 6.15 11.23 2.06
N ALA A 31 5.06 10.52 1.88
CA ALA A 31 4.90 9.23 2.56
C ALA A 31 5.64 8.17 1.73
N ILE A 32 6.76 7.71 2.25
CA ILE A 32 7.57 6.66 1.63
C ILE A 32 7.31 5.37 2.39
N ALA A 33 6.74 4.39 1.71
CA ALA A 33 6.32 3.14 2.34
C ALA A 33 5.41 3.39 3.56
N GLY A 34 4.59 4.42 3.49
CA GLY A 34 3.67 4.78 4.57
C GLY A 34 4.28 5.63 5.66
N ILE A 35 5.56 5.94 5.58
CA ILE A 35 6.25 6.73 6.60
C ILE A 35 6.39 8.18 6.11
N PRO A 36 5.79 9.15 6.82
CA PRO A 36 5.93 10.55 6.42
C PRO A 36 7.38 11.01 6.55
N THR A 37 7.93 11.53 5.48
CA THR A 37 9.31 11.97 5.42
C THR A 37 9.34 13.40 4.91
N ARG A 38 10.07 14.26 5.59
CA ARG A 38 10.17 15.67 5.22
C ARG A 38 11.37 15.91 4.33
N PHE A 39 11.16 16.73 3.32
CA PHE A 39 12.22 17.17 2.44
C PHE A 39 12.20 18.69 2.39
N ALA A 40 13.32 19.33 2.73
CA ALA A 40 13.41 20.76 2.70
C ALA A 40 13.14 21.27 1.29
N ARG A 41 12.27 22.24 1.17
CA ARG A 41 11.91 22.83 -0.12
C ARG A 41 13.14 23.28 -0.89
N ASP A 42 14.09 23.88 -0.19
CA ASP A 42 15.31 24.40 -0.81
C ASP A 42 16.21 23.29 -1.36
N ASN A 43 16.04 22.06 -0.90
CA ASN A 43 16.82 20.92 -1.33
C ASN A 43 16.14 20.17 -2.47
N VAL A 44 14.92 20.53 -2.84
CA VAL A 44 14.18 19.88 -3.91
C VAL A 44 14.33 20.67 -5.19
N LEU A 45 14.93 20.02 -6.19
CA LEU A 45 15.16 20.64 -7.51
C LEU A 45 13.91 20.54 -8.38
N ARG A 46 13.22 19.42 -8.33
CA ARG A 46 12.05 19.18 -9.19
C ARG A 46 11.05 18.28 -8.50
N VAL A 47 9.78 18.56 -8.75
CA VAL A 47 8.66 17.73 -8.31
C VAL A 47 7.96 17.23 -9.57
N SER A 48 7.82 15.93 -9.72
CA SER A 48 7.15 15.33 -10.87
C SER A 48 6.10 14.35 -10.40
N GLU A 49 4.95 14.36 -11.04
CA GLU A 49 3.94 13.33 -10.78
C GLU A 49 4.27 12.09 -11.58
N LEU A 50 4.19 10.94 -10.92
CA LEU A 50 4.35 9.66 -11.58
C LEU A 50 2.99 9.18 -12.07
N PRO A 51 2.95 8.45 -13.19
CA PRO A 51 1.71 7.81 -13.62
C PRO A 51 1.18 6.90 -12.51
N PRO A 52 -0.13 6.62 -12.50
CA PRO A 52 -0.69 5.69 -11.53
C PRO A 52 0.03 4.36 -11.55
N VAL A 53 0.09 3.69 -10.41
CA VAL A 53 0.76 2.40 -10.27
C VAL A 53 0.23 1.39 -11.28
N SER A 54 -1.09 1.39 -11.51
CA SER A 54 -1.70 0.46 -12.46
C SER A 54 -1.19 0.66 -13.89
N VAL A 55 -0.96 1.91 -14.28
CA VAL A 55 -0.43 2.22 -15.62
C VAL A 55 1.03 1.77 -15.72
N ARG A 56 1.84 2.08 -14.71
CA ARG A 56 3.24 1.68 -14.70
C ARG A 56 3.39 0.17 -14.67
N PHE A 57 2.55 -0.51 -13.91
CA PHE A 57 2.55 -1.96 -13.86
C PHE A 57 2.26 -2.55 -15.24
N ARG A 58 1.24 -2.02 -15.93
CA ARG A 58 0.88 -2.52 -17.26
C ARG A 58 2.04 -2.35 -18.24
N GLN A 59 2.69 -1.21 -18.20
CA GLN A 59 3.86 -0.94 -19.07
C GLN A 59 4.98 -1.93 -18.80
N MET A 60 5.30 -2.17 -17.55
CA MET A 60 6.34 -3.13 -17.17
C MET A 60 5.94 -4.56 -17.52
N ARG A 61 4.67 -4.89 -17.30
CA ARG A 61 4.15 -6.23 -17.59
C ARG A 61 4.23 -6.53 -19.09
N ASP A 62 3.91 -5.55 -19.92
CA ASP A 62 3.98 -5.70 -21.37
C ASP A 62 5.42 -5.91 -21.87
N ALA A 63 6.38 -5.39 -21.13
CA ALA A 63 7.79 -5.54 -21.47
C ALA A 63 8.38 -6.88 -21.00
N VAL A 64 7.67 -7.62 -20.17
CA VAL A 64 8.13 -8.88 -19.61
C VAL A 64 7.50 -10.04 -20.41
N ASP A 65 8.31 -11.01 -20.77
CA ASP A 65 7.82 -12.23 -21.44
C ASP A 65 6.93 -13.01 -20.48
N ASP A 66 5.81 -13.52 -21.00
CA ASP A 66 4.87 -14.29 -20.19
C ASP A 66 5.51 -15.52 -19.55
N SER A 67 6.52 -16.08 -20.18
CA SER A 67 7.23 -17.26 -19.68
C SER A 67 8.33 -16.91 -18.68
N ASP A 68 8.67 -15.63 -18.53
CA ASP A 68 9.69 -15.20 -17.59
C ASP A 68 9.08 -15.07 -16.20
N LEU A 69 8.93 -16.20 -15.53
CA LEU A 69 8.22 -16.26 -14.24
C LEU A 69 8.94 -15.48 -13.15
N ASP A 70 10.25 -15.51 -13.16
CA ASP A 70 11.04 -14.77 -12.16
C ASP A 70 10.81 -13.28 -12.29
N ALA A 71 10.79 -12.75 -13.51
CA ALA A 71 10.51 -11.32 -13.73
C ALA A 71 9.09 -10.97 -13.32
N ARG A 72 8.14 -11.87 -13.55
CA ARG A 72 6.75 -11.66 -13.13
C ARG A 72 6.62 -11.64 -11.62
N VAL A 73 7.37 -12.47 -10.91
CA VAL A 73 7.40 -12.44 -9.45
C VAL A 73 8.01 -11.13 -8.97
N MET A 74 9.04 -10.64 -9.64
CA MET A 74 9.63 -9.35 -9.31
C MET A 74 8.65 -8.19 -9.49
N LEU A 75 7.81 -8.27 -10.52
CA LEU A 75 6.74 -7.29 -10.71
C LEU A 75 5.73 -7.33 -9.57
N ALA A 76 5.37 -8.53 -9.13
CA ALA A 76 4.47 -8.68 -8.00
C ALA A 76 5.09 -8.10 -6.72
N GLU A 77 6.39 -8.29 -6.54
CA GLU A 77 7.10 -7.70 -5.41
C GLU A 77 7.09 -6.18 -5.49
N TRP A 78 7.29 -5.63 -6.67
CA TRP A 78 7.20 -4.19 -6.91
C TRP A 78 5.81 -3.65 -6.53
N LEU A 79 4.75 -4.40 -6.89
CA LEU A 79 3.38 -4.03 -6.50
C LEU A 79 3.18 -4.09 -5.00
N ARG A 80 3.74 -5.12 -4.35
CA ARG A 80 3.66 -5.28 -2.90
C ARG A 80 4.29 -4.08 -2.18
N GLU A 81 5.43 -3.64 -2.64
CA GLU A 81 6.10 -2.48 -2.06
C GLU A 81 5.25 -1.23 -2.12
N ARG A 82 4.36 -1.15 -3.10
CA ARG A 82 3.44 -0.04 -3.29
C ARG A 82 2.06 -0.31 -2.70
N ARG A 83 1.97 -1.35 -1.89
CA ARG A 83 0.74 -1.74 -1.20
C ARG A 83 -0.41 -2.12 -2.12
N ARG A 84 -0.08 -2.54 -3.34
CA ARG A 84 -1.07 -3.05 -4.28
C ARG A 84 -1.15 -4.56 -4.13
N TYR A 85 -1.55 -5.02 -2.95
CA TYR A 85 -1.49 -6.43 -2.58
C TYR A 85 -2.39 -7.32 -3.44
N GLU A 86 -3.56 -6.84 -3.77
CA GLU A 86 -4.49 -7.63 -4.58
C GLU A 86 -3.98 -7.83 -6.00
N LEU A 87 -3.43 -6.78 -6.60
CA LEU A 87 -2.83 -6.88 -7.92
C LEU A 87 -1.61 -7.79 -7.90
N ALA A 88 -0.78 -7.66 -6.87
CA ALA A 88 0.38 -8.51 -6.68
C ALA A 88 -0.03 -9.97 -6.56
N LEU A 89 -1.08 -10.24 -5.80
CA LEU A 89 -1.57 -11.60 -5.62
C LEU A 89 -2.07 -12.20 -6.93
N ARG A 90 -2.77 -11.42 -7.73
CA ARG A 90 -3.21 -11.89 -9.05
C ARG A 90 -2.04 -12.30 -9.93
N GLU A 91 -0.99 -11.48 -9.96
CA GLU A 91 0.18 -11.79 -10.77
C GLU A 91 0.87 -13.06 -10.27
N VAL A 92 1.00 -13.21 -8.96
CA VAL A 92 1.57 -14.41 -8.36
C VAL A 92 0.73 -15.64 -8.67
N ASP A 93 -0.59 -15.52 -8.61
CA ASP A 93 -1.48 -16.63 -8.93
C ASP A 93 -1.34 -17.05 -10.39
N GLU A 94 -1.14 -16.11 -11.30
CA GLU A 94 -0.89 -16.42 -12.70
C GLU A 94 0.41 -17.20 -12.87
N VAL A 95 1.46 -16.79 -12.14
CA VAL A 95 2.73 -17.53 -12.17
C VAL A 95 2.53 -18.95 -11.65
N LEU A 96 1.79 -19.12 -10.58
CA LEU A 96 1.57 -20.42 -9.97
C LEU A 96 0.68 -21.33 -10.83
N LYS A 97 -0.15 -20.75 -11.69
CA LYS A 97 -0.89 -21.57 -12.67
C LYS A 97 0.04 -22.19 -13.70
N ILE A 98 1.12 -21.50 -14.02
CA ILE A 98 2.10 -22.00 -14.99
C ILE A 98 3.08 -22.94 -14.30
N ASP A 99 3.57 -22.58 -13.12
CA ASP A 99 4.50 -23.39 -12.33
C ASP A 99 4.10 -23.34 -10.85
N GLY A 100 3.30 -24.29 -10.43
CA GLY A 100 2.81 -24.36 -9.05
C GLY A 100 3.90 -24.61 -8.02
N ALA A 101 5.09 -25.02 -8.47
CA ALA A 101 6.20 -25.28 -7.57
C ALA A 101 7.18 -24.10 -7.47
N HIS A 102 6.90 -22.98 -8.12
CA HIS A 102 7.78 -21.82 -8.11
C HIS A 102 7.94 -21.30 -6.69
N THR A 103 9.13 -21.45 -6.13
CA THR A 103 9.39 -21.14 -4.71
C THR A 103 9.17 -19.67 -4.38
N GLY A 104 9.68 -18.79 -5.22
CA GLY A 104 9.53 -17.35 -5.02
C GLY A 104 8.07 -16.92 -5.03
N ALA A 105 7.29 -17.45 -5.98
CA ALA A 105 5.88 -17.14 -6.09
C ALA A 105 5.10 -17.64 -4.88
N ARG A 106 5.40 -18.84 -4.41
CA ARG A 106 4.73 -19.42 -3.24
C ARG A 106 5.00 -18.61 -1.98
N LYS A 107 6.25 -18.22 -1.78
CA LYS A 107 6.62 -17.38 -0.63
C LYS A 107 5.92 -16.03 -0.68
N LEU A 108 5.94 -15.41 -1.84
CA LEU A 108 5.32 -14.10 -2.00
C LEU A 108 3.80 -14.19 -1.80
N LYS A 109 3.17 -15.25 -2.29
CA LYS A 109 1.74 -15.48 -2.09
C LYS A 109 1.41 -15.51 -0.59
N SER A 110 2.16 -16.27 0.19
CA SER A 110 1.95 -16.35 1.63
C SER A 110 2.08 -15.00 2.29
N THR A 111 3.09 -14.23 1.90
CA THR A 111 3.28 -12.88 2.43
C THR A 111 2.13 -11.96 2.06
N LEU A 112 1.67 -12.02 0.81
CA LEU A 112 0.57 -11.18 0.34
C LEU A 112 -0.75 -11.51 1.03
N GLU A 113 -1.02 -12.79 1.21
CA GLU A 113 -2.23 -13.22 1.92
C GLU A 113 -2.23 -12.72 3.35
N LEU A 114 -1.09 -12.79 4.01
CA LEU A 114 -0.96 -12.28 5.37
C LEU A 114 -1.14 -10.76 5.41
N GLN A 115 -0.55 -10.05 4.46
CA GLN A 115 -0.69 -8.60 4.41
C GLN A 115 -2.12 -8.16 4.13
N LEU A 116 -2.81 -8.86 3.26
CA LEU A 116 -4.23 -8.58 3.00
C LEU A 116 -5.08 -8.82 4.24
N GLU A 117 -4.77 -9.86 4.99
CA GLU A 117 -5.46 -10.16 6.24
C GLU A 117 -5.24 -9.06 7.27
N ILE A 118 -3.99 -8.58 7.39
CA ILE A 118 -3.66 -7.49 8.29
C ILE A 118 -4.38 -6.20 7.89
N GLU A 119 -4.42 -5.90 6.61
CA GLU A 119 -5.09 -4.69 6.13
C GLU A 119 -6.60 -4.76 6.38
N ALA A 120 -7.20 -5.92 6.17
CA ALA A 120 -8.62 -6.11 6.45
C ALA A 120 -8.92 -5.92 7.94
N ASP A 121 -8.04 -6.42 8.81
CA ASP A 121 -8.18 -6.28 10.25
C ASP A 121 -8.04 -4.82 10.69
N LYS A 122 -7.07 -4.11 10.14
CA LYS A 122 -6.90 -2.69 10.41
C LYS A 122 -8.13 -1.88 9.98
N LYS A 123 -8.67 -2.20 8.82
CA LYS A 123 -9.85 -1.53 8.31
C LYS A 123 -11.05 -1.76 9.22
N ALA A 124 -11.22 -3.00 9.69
CA ALA A 124 -12.30 -3.33 10.61
C ALA A 124 -12.17 -2.58 11.94
N ARG A 125 -10.94 -2.50 12.46
CA ARG A 125 -10.67 -1.76 13.68
C ARG A 125 -10.95 -0.28 13.54
N ARG A 126 -10.56 0.30 12.41
CA ARG A 126 -10.82 1.71 12.13
C ARG A 126 -12.32 1.98 12.06
N ALA A 127 -13.07 1.12 11.40
CA ALA A 127 -14.51 1.26 11.31
C ALA A 127 -15.17 1.24 12.67
N ARG A 128 -14.68 0.40 13.58
CA ARG A 128 -15.19 0.34 14.96
C ARG A 128 -14.88 1.61 15.72
N ARG A 129 -13.67 2.14 15.56
CA ARG A 129 -13.28 3.38 16.23
C ARG A 129 -14.13 4.55 15.79
N GLU A 130 -14.52 4.56 14.54
CA GLU A 130 -15.35 5.64 13.99
C GLU A 130 -16.80 5.52 14.44
N GLY A 131 -17.09 4.49 15.23
CA GLY A 131 -18.41 4.39 15.84
C GLY A 131 -19.53 4.11 14.88
N ARG A 132 -19.28 3.31 13.86
CA ARG A 132 -20.33 2.98 12.90
C ARG A 132 -21.45 2.22 13.60
N PRO A 133 -22.69 2.60 13.35
CA PRO A 133 -23.82 2.00 14.07
C PRO A 133 -23.90 0.49 13.94
N GLU A 134 -23.62 -0.02 12.78
CA GLU A 134 -23.70 -1.46 12.57
C GLU A 134 -22.58 -2.19 13.30
N ALA A 135 -21.48 -1.53 13.52
CA ALA A 135 -20.36 -2.12 14.24
C ALA A 135 -20.55 -2.00 15.74
N THR A 136 -21.33 -1.04 16.15
CA THR A 136 -21.59 -0.81 17.57
C THR A 136 -22.94 -1.38 17.96
N ALA A 137 -23.16 -2.62 17.59
CA ALA A 137 -24.38 -3.28 18.03
C ALA A 137 -24.54 -3.03 19.52
N PRO A 138 -25.72 -2.63 19.94
CA PRO A 138 -25.92 -2.29 21.34
C PRO A 138 -25.57 -3.48 22.21
N ARG A 139 -24.64 -3.27 23.09
CA ARG A 139 -24.29 -4.28 24.02
C ARG A 139 -25.34 -4.28 25.10
N PRO A 140 -25.74 -5.45 25.54
CA PRO A 140 -26.56 -5.53 26.74
C PRO A 140 -25.76 -4.89 27.84
N GLY A 141 -26.20 -3.76 28.28
CA GLY A 141 -25.48 -3.06 29.32
C GLY A 141 -25.58 -3.79 30.65
N PRO A 142 -24.61 -3.56 31.52
CA PRO A 142 -24.68 -4.06 32.87
C PRO A 142 -25.93 -3.60 33.57
N ASP A 143 -26.46 -2.49 33.13
CA ASP A 143 -27.67 -1.93 33.74
C ASP A 143 -28.84 -2.86 33.60
N GLU A 144 -28.96 -3.49 32.46
CA GLU A 144 -30.05 -4.42 32.23
C GLU A 144 -29.93 -5.64 33.14
N VAL A 145 -28.71 -6.08 33.31
CA VAL A 145 -28.45 -7.20 34.19
C VAL A 145 -28.77 -6.83 35.62
N ASP A 146 -28.35 -5.67 36.02
CA ASP A 146 -28.59 -5.21 37.37
C ASP A 146 -30.09 -5.08 37.64
N ALA A 147 -30.81 -4.52 36.71
CA ALA A 147 -32.24 -4.39 36.83
C ALA A 147 -32.88 -5.74 36.91
N GLY A 148 -32.37 -6.69 36.17
CA GLY A 148 -32.89 -8.05 36.25
C GLY A 148 -32.59 -8.74 37.57
N GLY A 149 -31.57 -8.26 38.22
CA GLY A 149 -31.18 -8.85 39.48
C GLY A 149 -32.10 -8.53 40.63
N GLU A 150 -33.00 -7.65 40.39
CA GLU A 150 -33.98 -7.34 41.39
C GLU A 150 -35.00 -8.47 41.51
#